data_3798090cf5e3f18573a9915d1cf447ca
#
_entry.id   3798090cf5e3f18573a9915d1cf447ca
#
_cell.length_a   1.000
_cell.length_b   1.000
_cell.length_c   1.000
_cell.angle_alpha   90.00
_cell.angle_beta   90.00
_cell.angle_gamma   90.00
#
_symmetry.space_group_name_H-M   'P 1'
#
loop_
_entity.id
_entity.type
_entity.pdbx_description
1 polymer ?
#
loop_
_entity_poly.entity_id
_entity_poly.type
_entity_poly.pdbx_seq_one_letter_code
_entity_poly.pdbx_strand_id
1 'polypeptide(L)'
;MSFFLPAFLLSIFGFFTVFGARQDLLFNQGFYFFLSFLSFFFIKKYASFFRKNSSFFFWIMFFLLIVTFFVGLETRGSKRWLNFYLFNFQASEFLKVFFIFFLAEILTKDGYYIDKLKNFLKAFL
;
A
#
# COMPACT_ATOMS: atom_id res chain seq x y z
N MET A 1 -8.86 4.81 17.00
CA MET A 1 -9.36 3.45 17.31
C MET A 1 -10.51 2.99 16.41
N SER A 2 -11.25 3.87 15.75
CA SER A 2 -12.48 3.54 15.00
C SER A 2 -12.29 2.74 13.71
N PHE A 3 -11.11 2.77 13.06
CA PHE A 3 -10.88 2.06 11.79
C PHE A 3 -10.41 0.61 11.94
N PHE A 4 -9.90 0.23 13.10
CA PHE A 4 -9.41 -1.13 13.34
C PHE A 4 -10.55 -2.15 13.33
N LEU A 5 -11.66 -1.84 13.97
CA LEU A 5 -12.80 -2.75 14.06
C LEU A 5 -13.42 -3.09 12.69
N PRO A 6 -13.72 -2.12 11.81
CA PRO A 6 -14.21 -2.43 10.46
C PRO A 6 -13.22 -3.24 9.63
N ALA A 7 -11.92 -2.92 9.69
CA ALA A 7 -10.90 -3.66 8.96
C ALA A 7 -10.78 -5.10 9.45
N PHE A 8 -10.84 -5.31 10.76
CA PHE A 8 -10.83 -6.65 11.37
C PHE A 8 -12.07 -7.47 10.98
N LEU A 9 -13.26 -6.89 11.03
CA LEU A 9 -14.49 -7.54 10.60
C LEU A 9 -14.46 -7.94 9.12
N LEU A 10 -14.02 -7.03 8.24
CA LEU A 10 -13.86 -7.32 6.81
C LEU A 10 -12.87 -8.47 6.56
N SER A 11 -11.79 -8.52 7.34
CA SER A 11 -10.79 -9.60 7.24
C SER A 11 -11.37 -10.95 7.67
N ILE A 12 -12.21 -10.98 8.70
CA ILE A 12 -12.94 -12.20 9.14
C ILE A 12 -13.90 -12.66 8.03
N PHE A 13 -14.70 -11.75 7.46
CA PHE A 13 -15.59 -12.10 6.34
C PHE A 13 -14.80 -12.64 5.14
N GLY A 14 -13.67 -12.01 4.79
CA GLY A 14 -12.79 -12.51 3.74
C GLY A 14 -12.28 -13.93 4.02
N PHE A 15 -11.91 -14.23 5.27
CA PHE A 15 -11.48 -15.56 5.67
C PHE A 15 -12.60 -16.62 5.50
N PHE A 16 -13.82 -16.32 5.94
CA PHE A 16 -14.96 -17.21 5.76
C PHE A 16 -15.31 -17.43 4.28
N THR A 17 -15.18 -16.40 3.45
CA THR A 17 -15.41 -16.52 2.00
C THR A 17 -14.40 -17.48 1.35
N VAL A 18 -13.12 -17.39 1.70
CA VAL A 18 -12.09 -18.31 1.21
C VAL A 18 -12.32 -19.72 1.74
N PHE A 19 -12.73 -19.87 3.00
CA PHE A 19 -13.08 -21.17 3.58
C PHE A 19 -14.18 -21.89 2.77
N GLY A 20 -15.21 -21.16 2.35
CA GLY A 20 -16.30 -21.73 1.57
C GLY A 20 -15.95 -22.02 0.10
N ALA A 21 -14.97 -21.29 -0.48
CA ALA A 21 -14.66 -21.37 -1.91
C ALA A 21 -13.46 -22.29 -2.22
N ARG A 22 -12.39 -22.20 -1.43
CA ARG A 22 -11.08 -22.86 -1.70
C ARG A 22 -10.37 -23.20 -0.40
N GLN A 23 -10.64 -24.38 0.14
CA GLN A 23 -10.04 -24.86 1.40
C GLN A 23 -8.52 -25.05 1.32
N ASP A 24 -8.00 -25.37 0.13
CA ASP A 24 -6.56 -25.50 -0.14
C ASP A 24 -5.76 -24.20 0.10
N LEU A 25 -6.42 -23.05 0.06
CA LEU A 25 -5.80 -21.74 0.27
C LEU A 25 -5.87 -21.23 1.72
N LEU A 26 -6.54 -21.94 2.62
CA LEU A 26 -6.79 -21.48 3.99
C LEU A 26 -5.50 -21.22 4.77
N PHE A 27 -4.52 -22.10 4.65
CA PHE A 27 -3.23 -21.94 5.34
C PHE A 27 -2.52 -20.65 4.88
N ASN A 28 -2.47 -20.43 3.56
CA ASN A 28 -1.87 -19.22 2.99
C ASN A 28 -2.63 -17.97 3.42
N GLN A 29 -3.96 -18.02 3.43
CA GLN A 29 -4.81 -16.90 3.86
C GLN A 29 -4.61 -16.57 5.33
N GLY A 30 -4.54 -17.58 6.20
CA GLY A 30 -4.24 -17.41 7.62
C GLY A 30 -2.86 -16.79 7.86
N PHE A 31 -1.86 -17.22 7.11
CA PHE A 31 -0.51 -16.66 7.16
C PHE A 31 -0.49 -15.19 6.74
N TYR A 32 -1.16 -14.83 5.63
CA TYR A 32 -1.23 -13.44 5.18
C TYR A 32 -2.03 -12.56 6.16
N PHE A 33 -3.07 -13.10 6.77
CA PHE A 33 -3.82 -12.41 7.82
C PHE A 33 -2.93 -12.08 9.02
N PHE A 34 -2.17 -13.08 9.51
CA PHE A 34 -1.22 -12.89 10.61
C PHE A 34 -0.15 -11.85 10.25
N LEU A 35 0.42 -11.93 9.05
CA LEU A 35 1.43 -10.98 8.57
C LEU A 35 0.87 -9.56 8.46
N SER A 36 -0.37 -9.42 7.98
CA SER A 36 -1.05 -8.11 7.90
C SER A 36 -1.29 -7.50 9.28
N PHE A 37 -1.68 -8.32 10.25
CA PHE A 37 -1.87 -7.89 11.63
C PHE A 37 -0.55 -7.43 12.27
N LEU A 38 0.53 -8.18 12.07
CA LEU A 38 1.86 -7.81 12.53
C LEU A 38 2.32 -6.49 11.89
N SER A 39 2.13 -6.36 10.57
CA SER A 39 2.47 -5.16 9.81
C SER A 39 1.70 -3.93 10.29
N PHE A 40 0.44 -4.08 10.68
CA PHE A 40 -0.36 -2.99 11.24
C PHE A 40 0.28 -2.41 12.50
N PHE A 41 0.70 -3.25 13.46
CA PHE A 41 1.36 -2.77 14.68
C PHE A 41 2.72 -2.15 14.39
N PHE A 42 3.47 -2.76 13.46
CA PHE A 42 4.76 -2.23 13.04
C PHE A 42 4.62 -0.82 12.43
N ILE A 43 3.72 -0.65 11.47
CA ILE A 43 3.46 0.63 10.82
C ILE A 43 2.95 1.66 11.83
N LYS A 44 2.04 1.27 12.74
CA LYS A 44 1.53 2.15 13.79
C LYS A 44 2.66 2.66 14.71
N LYS A 45 3.59 1.77 15.11
CA LYS A 45 4.75 2.12 15.94
C LYS A 45 5.69 3.08 15.22
N TYR A 46 5.95 2.87 13.93
CA TYR A 46 6.89 3.63 13.13
C TYR A 46 6.23 4.65 12.19
N ALA A 47 4.97 5.00 12.43
CA ALA A 47 4.21 5.92 11.58
C ALA A 47 4.90 7.27 11.36
N SER A 48 5.54 7.82 12.41
CA SER A 48 6.28 9.09 12.33
C SER A 48 7.50 8.97 11.41
N PHE A 49 8.20 7.84 11.42
CA PHE A 49 9.33 7.58 10.55
C PHE A 49 8.89 7.51 9.07
N PHE A 50 7.84 6.75 8.77
CA PHE A 50 7.30 6.64 7.42
C PHE A 50 6.79 7.98 6.89
N ARG A 51 6.11 8.75 7.74
CA ARG A 51 5.63 10.08 7.38
C ARG A 51 6.76 11.06 7.10
N LYS A 52 7.80 11.09 7.96
CA LYS A 52 8.96 11.98 7.80
C LYS A 52 9.78 11.66 6.53
N ASN A 53 9.81 10.40 6.11
CA ASN A 53 10.57 9.92 4.96
C ASN A 53 9.65 9.55 3.77
N SER A 54 8.44 10.11 3.73
CA SER A 54 7.42 9.76 2.72
C SER A 54 7.90 9.98 1.29
N SER A 55 8.62 11.09 1.05
CA SER A 55 9.21 11.43 -0.24
C SER A 55 10.22 10.37 -0.71
N PHE A 56 11.10 9.90 0.18
CA PHE A 56 12.07 8.86 -0.12
C PHE A 56 11.39 7.53 -0.50
N PHE A 57 10.41 7.10 0.30
CA PHE A 57 9.66 5.86 0.02
C PHE A 57 8.84 5.96 -1.26
N PHE A 58 8.25 7.13 -1.54
CA PHE A 58 7.53 7.37 -2.79
C PHE A 58 8.43 7.15 -4.00
N TRP A 59 9.61 7.77 -4.03
CA TRP A 59 10.53 7.63 -5.16
C TRP A 59 11.08 6.22 -5.32
N ILE A 60 11.34 5.50 -4.23
CA ILE A 60 11.72 4.08 -4.29
C ILE A 60 10.60 3.24 -4.92
N MET A 61 9.35 3.40 -4.48
CA MET A 61 8.23 2.64 -5.03
C MET A 61 7.94 3.02 -6.48
N PHE A 62 8.11 4.29 -6.83
CA PHE A 62 7.99 4.75 -8.21
C PHE A 62 9.06 4.12 -9.11
N PHE A 63 10.31 4.07 -8.65
CA PHE A 63 11.39 3.39 -9.36
C PHE A 63 11.11 1.89 -9.52
N LEU A 64 10.66 1.22 -8.45
CA LEU A 64 10.27 -0.19 -8.51
C LEU A 64 9.10 -0.44 -9.48
N LEU A 65 8.17 0.50 -9.61
CA LEU A 65 7.10 0.41 -10.61
C LEU A 65 7.67 0.43 -12.03
N ILE A 66 8.65 1.31 -12.31
CA ILE A 66 9.35 1.36 -13.61
C ILE A 66 10.08 0.02 -13.86
N VAL A 67 10.81 -0.49 -12.87
CA VAL A 67 11.50 -1.79 -12.98
C VAL A 67 10.49 -2.92 -13.26
N THR A 68 9.32 -2.90 -12.60
CA THR A 68 8.27 -3.90 -12.80
C THR A 68 7.78 -3.91 -14.25
N PHE A 69 7.75 -2.78 -14.92
CA PHE A 69 7.36 -2.69 -16.34
C PHE A 69 8.32 -3.48 -17.25
N PHE A 70 9.62 -3.48 -16.94
CA PHE A 70 10.63 -4.20 -17.75
C PHE A 70 10.78 -5.67 -17.36
N VAL A 71 10.85 -5.98 -16.07
CA VAL A 71 11.23 -7.30 -15.53
C VAL A 71 10.07 -8.06 -14.91
N GLY A 72 8.90 -7.42 -14.74
CA GLY A 72 7.76 -8.01 -14.07
C GLY A 72 7.20 -9.25 -14.77
N LEU A 73 6.60 -10.13 -13.97
CA LEU A 73 5.87 -11.29 -14.48
C LEU A 73 4.65 -10.84 -15.30
N GLU A 74 4.56 -11.38 -16.49
CA GLU A 74 3.40 -11.17 -17.34
C GLU A 74 2.23 -12.04 -16.87
N THR A 75 1.18 -11.40 -16.39
CA THR A 75 -0.06 -12.06 -16.01
C THR A 75 -1.23 -11.38 -16.71
N ARG A 76 -1.98 -12.14 -17.50
CA ARG A 76 -3.15 -11.64 -18.28
C ARG A 76 -2.80 -10.44 -19.15
N GLY A 77 -1.66 -10.48 -19.86
CA GLY A 77 -1.23 -9.45 -20.81
C GLY A 77 -0.64 -8.18 -20.15
N SER A 78 -0.31 -8.22 -18.86
CA SER A 78 0.33 -7.07 -18.20
C SER A 78 1.36 -7.49 -17.16
N LYS A 79 2.48 -6.75 -17.10
CA LYS A 79 3.55 -6.95 -16.13
C LYS A 79 3.29 -6.09 -14.90
N ARG A 80 2.83 -6.68 -13.81
CA ARG A 80 2.42 -5.98 -12.59
C ARG A 80 3.10 -6.49 -11.34
N TRP A 81 3.72 -7.68 -11.40
CA TRP A 81 4.22 -8.40 -10.25
C TRP A 81 5.72 -8.63 -10.36
N LEU A 82 6.45 -8.35 -9.27
CA LEU A 82 7.82 -8.78 -9.09
C LEU A 82 7.80 -10.08 -8.28
N ASN A 83 8.44 -11.13 -8.81
CA ASN A 83 8.56 -12.41 -8.12
C ASN A 83 9.81 -12.41 -7.25
N PHE A 84 9.63 -12.56 -5.93
CA PHE A 84 10.69 -12.70 -4.94
C PHE A 84 10.78 -14.14 -4.40
N TYR A 85 10.52 -15.16 -5.22
CA TYR A 85 10.53 -16.58 -4.86
C TYR A 85 9.51 -16.97 -3.78
N LEU A 86 9.48 -16.25 -2.65
CA LEU A 86 8.60 -16.51 -1.51
C LEU A 86 7.24 -15.84 -1.63
N PHE A 87 7.19 -14.73 -2.34
CA PHE A 87 5.96 -13.95 -2.51
C PHE A 87 6.02 -13.09 -3.78
N ASN A 88 4.85 -12.76 -4.30
CA ASN A 88 4.71 -11.83 -5.40
C ASN A 88 4.48 -10.42 -4.84
N PHE A 89 5.33 -9.49 -5.24
CA PHE A 89 5.28 -8.09 -4.81
C PHE A 89 4.68 -7.22 -5.92
N GLN A 90 3.71 -6.40 -5.56
CA GLN A 90 3.10 -5.43 -6.48
C GLN A 90 3.46 -4.01 -6.03
N ALA A 91 4.42 -3.38 -6.71
CA ALA A 91 4.92 -2.04 -6.36
C ALA A 91 3.83 -0.97 -6.38
N SER A 92 2.82 -1.08 -7.26
CA SER A 92 1.71 -0.12 -7.37
C SER A 92 0.84 -0.04 -6.11
N GLU A 93 0.68 -1.13 -5.35
CA GLU A 93 -0.11 -1.13 -4.12
C GLU A 93 0.59 -0.30 -3.02
N PHE A 94 1.89 -0.49 -2.88
CA PHE A 94 2.70 0.29 -1.94
C PHE A 94 2.85 1.75 -2.37
N LEU A 95 3.00 1.99 -3.69
CA LEU A 95 3.08 3.33 -4.24
C LEU A 95 1.85 4.17 -3.89
N LYS A 96 0.63 3.60 -3.95
CA LYS A 96 -0.60 4.30 -3.56
C LYS A 96 -0.53 4.83 -2.12
N VAL A 97 -0.05 4.00 -1.19
CA VAL A 97 0.08 4.39 0.22
C VAL A 97 1.10 5.51 0.40
N PHE A 98 2.30 5.35 -0.17
CA PHE A 98 3.36 6.35 -0.05
C PHE A 98 3.05 7.63 -0.82
N PHE A 99 2.28 7.56 -1.90
CA PHE A 99 1.79 8.73 -2.63
C PHE A 99 0.88 9.60 -1.74
N ILE A 100 -0.02 8.99 -0.97
CA ILE A 100 -0.88 9.73 -0.03
C ILE A 100 -0.03 10.44 1.04
N PHE A 101 0.97 9.77 1.61
CA PHE A 101 1.86 10.39 2.58
C PHE A 101 2.71 11.50 1.96
N PHE A 102 3.24 11.30 0.77
CA PHE A 102 4.01 12.29 0.02
C PHE A 102 3.18 13.53 -0.29
N LEU A 103 1.96 13.33 -0.78
CA LEU A 103 1.04 14.42 -1.06
C LEU A 103 0.67 15.20 0.22
N ALA A 104 0.40 14.49 1.31
CA ALA A 104 0.14 15.11 2.60
C ALA A 104 1.34 15.93 3.11
N GLU A 105 2.57 15.44 2.91
CA GLU A 105 3.79 16.17 3.27
C GLU A 105 3.93 17.46 2.46
N ILE A 106 3.74 17.42 1.14
CA ILE A 106 3.80 18.61 0.29
C ILE A 106 2.74 19.64 0.71
N LEU A 107 1.50 19.19 0.93
CA LEU A 107 0.41 20.09 1.28
C LEU A 107 0.54 20.72 2.66
N THR A 108 1.30 20.11 3.58
CA THR A 108 1.48 20.64 4.95
C THR A 108 2.75 21.47 5.12
N LYS A 109 3.80 21.22 4.32
CA LYS A 109 5.11 21.89 4.47
C LYS A 109 5.08 23.40 4.21
N ASP A 110 4.26 23.85 3.27
CA ASP A 110 4.27 25.23 2.78
C ASP A 110 3.16 26.10 3.37
N GLY A 111 2.46 25.65 4.44
CA GLY A 111 1.29 26.35 4.95
C GLY A 111 0.20 26.52 3.88
N TYR A 112 0.20 25.65 2.89
CA TYR A 112 -0.75 25.65 1.80
C TYR A 112 -2.15 25.37 2.36
N TYR A 113 -2.80 26.44 2.79
CA TYR A 113 -4.26 26.39 2.88
C TYR A 113 -4.78 26.20 1.46
N ILE A 114 -5.42 25.07 1.21
CA ILE A 114 -6.10 24.78 -0.07
C ILE A 114 -7.38 25.63 -0.16
N ASP A 115 -7.28 26.92 0.12
CA ASP A 115 -8.41 27.84 0.01
C ASP A 115 -8.73 28.23 -1.44
N LYS A 116 -7.83 27.88 -2.37
CA LYS A 116 -8.04 28.21 -3.79
C LYS A 116 -7.63 27.03 -4.68
N LEU A 117 -8.57 26.63 -5.53
CA LEU A 117 -8.39 25.60 -6.57
C LEU A 117 -7.09 25.81 -7.41
N LYS A 118 -6.65 27.07 -7.58
CA LYS A 118 -5.38 27.40 -8.25
C LYS A 118 -4.14 26.83 -7.54
N ASN A 119 -4.14 26.75 -6.23
CA ASN A 119 -3.00 26.21 -5.47
C ASN A 119 -2.99 24.67 -5.51
N PHE A 120 -4.16 24.06 -5.54
CA PHE A 120 -4.31 22.62 -5.76
C PHE A 120 -3.80 22.22 -7.15
N LEU A 121 -4.17 22.95 -8.20
CA LEU A 121 -3.70 22.68 -9.57
C LEU A 121 -2.19 22.89 -9.74
N LYS A 122 -1.59 23.88 -9.06
CA LYS A 122 -0.12 24.06 -9.06
C LYS A 122 0.65 22.93 -8.38
N ALA A 123 0.06 22.19 -7.46
CA ALA A 123 0.69 21.02 -6.85
C ALA A 123 0.72 19.80 -7.79
N PHE A 124 -0.05 19.81 -8.88
CA PHE A 124 -0.13 18.75 -9.88
C PHE A 124 0.57 19.09 -11.21
N LEU A 125 1.01 20.32 -11.39
CA LEU A 125 1.81 20.80 -12.54
C LEU A 125 3.28 20.93 -12.15
#